data_85de29fb1a5c93963f8cd541c6523451
#
_entry.id   85de29fb1a5c93963f8cd541c6523451
#
_cell.length_a   1.000
_cell.length_b   1.000
_cell.length_c   1.000
_cell.angle_alpha   90.00
_cell.angle_beta   90.00
_cell.angle_gamma   90.00
#
_symmetry.space_group_name_H-M   'P 1'
#
loop_
_entity.id
_entity.type
_entity.pdbx_description
1 polymer ?
#
loop_
_entity_poly.entity_id
_entity_poly.type
_entity_poly.pdbx_seq_one_letter_code
_entity_poly.pdbx_strand_id
1 'polypeptide(L)'
;VAGDTHGNTPWVEGLARTAFEQGCPIVIQVGDFGYFPNHSDGPRFLTAVDTACARHGVEFWFIDGNHDDHAALAEHRENAAPVALTDHVTYIPRGARIRLGGLTFGFLGGAFSVDWRDRMHGIDWWPNEMTDGSDVARLGAAPLDVLIAHDAPAGLDLAAWRLPAEDQVRTDQVRSFISTAV
;
A
#
# COMPACT_ATOMS: atom_id res chain seq x y z
N VAL A 1 -7.47 1.79 10.02
CA VAL A 1 -6.78 1.06 8.94
C VAL A 1 -7.84 0.54 7.98
N ALA A 2 -7.58 0.58 6.68
CA ALA A 2 -8.47 0.10 5.62
C ALA A 2 -7.66 -0.64 4.54
N GLY A 3 -8.23 -1.66 3.89
CA GLY A 3 -7.60 -2.41 2.79
C GLY A 3 -8.33 -2.21 1.46
N ASP A 4 -7.66 -2.58 0.39
CA ASP A 4 -8.18 -2.90 -0.94
C ASP A 4 -9.30 -1.97 -1.44
N THR A 5 -8.99 -0.70 -1.66
CA THR A 5 -9.98 0.26 -2.18
C THR A 5 -10.18 0.18 -3.69
N HIS A 6 -9.17 -0.29 -4.44
CA HIS A 6 -9.22 -0.54 -5.89
C HIS A 6 -9.90 0.57 -6.70
N GLY A 7 -9.63 1.84 -6.39
CA GLY A 7 -10.24 2.96 -7.11
C GLY A 7 -11.75 3.16 -6.84
N ASN A 8 -12.30 2.53 -5.81
CA ASN A 8 -13.73 2.62 -5.47
C ASN A 8 -14.04 3.90 -4.69
N THR A 9 -14.46 4.94 -5.40
CA THR A 9 -14.81 6.25 -4.82
C THR A 9 -15.85 6.17 -3.70
N PRO A 10 -17.02 5.48 -3.85
CA PRO A 10 -17.98 5.36 -2.77
C PRO A 10 -17.43 4.73 -1.50
N TRP A 11 -16.51 3.77 -1.65
CA TRP A 11 -15.85 3.11 -0.52
C TRP A 11 -14.96 4.10 0.24
N VAL A 12 -14.14 4.88 -0.48
CA VAL A 12 -13.24 5.88 0.13
C VAL A 12 -14.02 7.01 0.79
N GLU A 13 -15.09 7.49 0.18
CA GLU A 13 -15.99 8.48 0.81
C GLU A 13 -16.59 7.97 2.12
N GLY A 14 -16.98 6.68 2.15
CA GLY A 14 -17.43 6.00 3.36
C GLY A 14 -16.36 5.92 4.44
N LEU A 15 -15.11 5.62 4.05
CA LEU A 15 -13.97 5.55 4.96
C LEU A 15 -13.65 6.92 5.58
N ALA A 16 -13.58 7.98 4.77
CA ALA A 16 -13.30 9.35 5.25
C ALA A 16 -14.38 9.80 6.24
N ARG A 17 -15.65 9.56 5.92
CA ARG A 17 -16.77 9.85 6.84
C ARG A 17 -16.66 9.05 8.13
N THR A 18 -16.41 7.75 8.06
CA THR A 18 -16.29 6.89 9.23
C THR A 18 -15.11 7.32 10.10
N ALA A 19 -13.96 7.67 9.51
CA ALA A 19 -12.82 8.18 10.25
C ALA A 19 -13.18 9.46 11.02
N PHE A 20 -13.84 10.41 10.36
CA PHE A 20 -14.34 11.63 11.00
C PHE A 20 -15.29 11.32 12.18
N GLU A 21 -16.30 10.47 11.98
CA GLU A 21 -17.27 10.07 13.00
C GLU A 21 -16.62 9.37 14.21
N GLN A 22 -15.50 8.68 13.98
CA GLN A 22 -14.72 8.02 15.04
C GLN A 22 -13.61 8.92 15.64
N GLY A 23 -13.49 10.16 15.21
CA GLY A 23 -12.45 11.08 15.67
C GLY A 23 -11.03 10.66 15.23
N CYS A 24 -10.90 9.90 14.15
CA CYS A 24 -9.64 9.48 13.60
C CYS A 24 -9.17 10.48 12.53
N PRO A 25 -8.09 11.24 12.76
CA PRO A 25 -7.64 12.26 11.81
C PRO A 25 -6.96 11.68 10.57
N ILE A 26 -6.57 10.40 10.58
CA ILE A 26 -5.82 9.76 9.51
C ILE A 26 -6.44 8.39 9.20
N VAL A 27 -6.67 8.12 7.92
CA VAL A 27 -6.94 6.78 7.39
C VAL A 27 -5.61 6.23 6.87
N ILE A 28 -5.16 5.07 7.35
CA ILE A 28 -4.03 4.32 6.77
C ILE A 28 -4.60 3.19 5.93
N GLN A 29 -4.38 3.24 4.61
CA GLN A 29 -4.82 2.25 3.64
C GLN A 29 -3.63 1.33 3.32
N VAL A 30 -3.87 0.01 3.39
CA VAL A 30 -2.81 -1.01 3.41
C VAL A 30 -2.57 -1.68 2.05
N GLY A 31 -2.65 -0.93 0.97
CA GLY A 31 -2.34 -1.38 -0.40
C GLY A 31 -3.56 -1.65 -1.27
N ASP A 32 -3.32 -1.80 -2.58
CA ASP A 32 -4.38 -1.86 -3.60
C ASP A 32 -5.31 -0.65 -3.54
N PHE A 33 -4.67 0.52 -3.49
CA PHE A 33 -5.39 1.80 -3.43
C PHE A 33 -6.13 2.07 -4.73
N GLY A 34 -5.55 1.72 -5.87
CA GLY A 34 -6.03 2.05 -7.19
C GLY A 34 -5.34 3.30 -7.75
N TYR A 35 -4.06 3.48 -7.44
CA TYR A 35 -3.25 4.57 -7.96
C TYR A 35 -2.81 4.29 -9.40
N PHE A 36 -3.50 4.91 -10.35
CA PHE A 36 -3.22 4.83 -11.80
C PHE A 36 -3.26 6.22 -12.42
N PRO A 37 -2.28 7.11 -12.17
CA PRO A 37 -2.34 8.51 -12.57
C PRO A 37 -2.40 8.72 -14.09
N ASN A 38 -1.91 7.74 -14.86
CA ASN A 38 -1.88 7.78 -16.33
C ASN A 38 -3.11 7.15 -17.01
N HIS A 39 -4.01 6.55 -16.25
CA HIS A 39 -5.28 6.00 -16.75
C HIS A 39 -6.38 7.07 -16.69
N SER A 40 -7.36 6.96 -17.58
CA SER A 40 -8.45 7.96 -17.75
C SER A 40 -9.20 8.28 -16.46
N ASP A 41 -9.37 7.29 -15.59
CA ASP A 41 -10.15 7.41 -14.35
C ASP A 41 -9.29 7.67 -13.10
N GLY A 42 -7.97 7.43 -13.18
CA GLY A 42 -7.06 7.58 -12.06
C GLY A 42 -7.02 9.00 -11.46
N PRO A 43 -6.85 10.07 -12.26
CA PRO A 43 -6.88 11.44 -11.75
C PRO A 43 -8.22 11.82 -11.13
N ARG A 44 -9.33 11.30 -11.66
CA ARG A 44 -10.67 11.52 -11.10
C ARG A 44 -10.84 10.86 -9.75
N PHE A 45 -10.34 9.61 -9.63
CA PHE A 45 -10.35 8.89 -8.36
C PHE A 45 -9.54 9.66 -7.30
N LEU A 46 -8.31 10.05 -7.61
CA LEU A 46 -7.45 10.79 -6.69
C LEU A 46 -8.10 12.12 -6.23
N THR A 47 -8.69 12.86 -7.16
CA THR A 47 -9.43 14.09 -6.85
C THR A 47 -10.65 13.82 -5.95
N ALA A 48 -11.36 12.72 -6.17
CA ALA A 48 -12.52 12.36 -5.35
C ALA A 48 -12.09 12.00 -3.92
N VAL A 49 -10.98 11.27 -3.76
CA VAL A 49 -10.41 10.96 -2.43
C VAL A 49 -10.03 12.24 -1.71
N ASP A 50 -9.28 13.12 -2.35
CA ASP A 50 -8.88 14.42 -1.79
C ASP A 50 -10.09 15.26 -1.34
N THR A 51 -11.11 15.35 -2.21
CA THR A 51 -12.35 16.07 -1.91
C THR A 51 -13.09 15.48 -0.70
N ALA A 52 -13.16 14.15 -0.62
CA ALA A 52 -13.80 13.47 0.52
C ALA A 52 -13.03 13.74 1.82
N CYS A 53 -11.71 13.68 1.77
CA CYS A 53 -10.84 13.95 2.91
C CYS A 53 -10.95 15.41 3.37
N ALA A 54 -10.90 16.38 2.45
CA ALA A 54 -11.09 17.81 2.72
C ALA A 54 -12.44 18.08 3.40
N ARG A 55 -13.51 17.44 2.92
CA ARG A 55 -14.86 17.61 3.47
C ARG A 55 -14.95 17.21 4.95
N HIS A 56 -14.20 16.19 5.34
CA HIS A 56 -14.26 15.62 6.68
C HIS A 56 -13.06 16.03 7.56
N GLY A 57 -12.06 16.75 7.02
CA GLY A 57 -10.85 17.12 7.78
C GLY A 57 -10.00 15.88 8.15
N VAL A 58 -9.88 14.92 7.23
CA VAL A 58 -9.18 13.66 7.43
C VAL A 58 -8.03 13.57 6.42
N GLU A 59 -6.87 13.04 6.85
CA GLU A 59 -5.77 12.67 5.96
C GLU A 59 -5.93 11.23 5.48
N PHE A 60 -5.53 10.96 4.24
CA PHE A 60 -5.53 9.62 3.66
C PHE A 60 -4.11 9.22 3.27
N TRP A 61 -3.54 8.28 4.01
CA TRP A 61 -2.22 7.73 3.76
C TRP A 61 -2.36 6.33 3.17
N PHE A 62 -1.65 6.02 2.10
CA PHE A 62 -1.69 4.67 1.54
C PHE A 62 -0.28 4.14 1.26
N ILE A 63 -0.12 2.83 1.37
CA ILE A 63 1.01 2.08 0.82
C ILE A 63 0.57 1.43 -0.50
N ASP A 64 1.52 1.05 -1.34
CA ASP A 64 1.19 0.31 -2.56
C ASP A 64 0.84 -1.16 -2.26
N GLY A 65 -0.11 -1.69 -3.01
CA GLY A 65 -0.37 -3.12 -3.12
C GLY A 65 0.26 -3.70 -4.37
N ASN A 66 -0.24 -4.83 -4.87
CA ASN A 66 0.16 -5.36 -6.17
C ASN A 66 -0.69 -4.82 -7.33
N HIS A 67 -1.85 -4.22 -7.04
CA HIS A 67 -2.76 -3.61 -8.02
C HIS A 67 -2.67 -2.07 -8.06
N ASP A 68 -1.46 -1.53 -8.00
CA ASP A 68 -1.19 -0.10 -8.19
C ASP A 68 -0.20 0.12 -9.36
N ASP A 69 -0.14 1.32 -9.94
CA ASP A 69 0.81 1.66 -11.01
C ASP A 69 2.24 1.75 -10.48
N HIS A 70 2.97 0.62 -10.52
CA HIS A 70 4.33 0.54 -10.03
C HIS A 70 5.36 1.30 -10.87
N ALA A 71 5.04 1.66 -12.11
CA ALA A 71 5.88 2.55 -12.91
C ALA A 71 5.78 3.98 -12.37
N ALA A 72 4.57 4.47 -12.12
CA ALA A 72 4.36 5.80 -11.56
C ALA A 72 4.85 5.92 -10.11
N LEU A 73 4.76 4.85 -9.30
CA LEU A 73 5.23 4.85 -7.91
C LEU A 73 6.75 4.69 -7.78
N ALA A 74 7.44 4.16 -8.80
CA ALA A 74 8.87 3.86 -8.73
C ALA A 74 9.72 5.11 -8.39
N GLU A 75 9.39 6.27 -8.96
CA GLU A 75 10.10 7.53 -8.73
C GLU A 75 10.02 8.02 -7.28
N HIS A 76 9.00 7.57 -6.54
CA HIS A 76 8.76 7.97 -5.15
C HIS A 76 9.43 7.04 -4.12
N ARG A 77 9.96 5.89 -4.55
CA ARG A 77 10.49 4.86 -3.64
C ARG A 77 11.93 5.09 -3.16
N GLU A 78 12.73 5.85 -3.90
CA GLU A 78 14.18 5.96 -3.64
C GLU A 78 14.53 6.43 -2.23
N ASN A 79 13.78 7.38 -1.69
CA ASN A 79 14.09 8.05 -0.42
C ASN A 79 13.30 7.51 0.78
N ALA A 80 12.39 6.55 0.57
CA ALA A 80 11.48 6.03 1.61
C ALA A 80 10.78 7.14 2.44
N ALA A 81 10.56 8.31 1.84
CA ALA A 81 9.91 9.45 2.47
C ALA A 81 8.46 9.58 1.98
N PRO A 82 7.50 9.94 2.86
CA PRO A 82 6.14 10.21 2.45
C PRO A 82 6.05 11.24 1.33
N VAL A 83 5.18 11.01 0.34
CA VAL A 83 4.98 11.87 -0.81
C VAL A 83 3.54 12.36 -0.85
N ALA A 84 3.31 13.64 -0.66
CA ALA A 84 2.00 14.25 -0.85
C ALA A 84 1.65 14.26 -2.35
N LEU A 85 0.60 13.55 -2.71
CA LEU A 85 0.08 13.49 -4.08
C LEU A 85 -0.99 14.57 -4.30
N THR A 86 -1.70 14.93 -3.24
CA THR A 86 -2.66 16.03 -3.16
C THR A 86 -2.57 16.68 -1.78
N ASP A 87 -3.45 17.61 -1.46
CA ASP A 87 -3.46 18.28 -0.16
C ASP A 87 -3.77 17.31 1.01
N HIS A 88 -4.53 16.23 0.76
CA HIS A 88 -4.95 15.28 1.80
C HIS A 88 -4.59 13.82 1.52
N VAL A 89 -3.95 13.53 0.38
CA VAL A 89 -3.57 12.15 0.02
C VAL A 89 -2.07 12.02 -0.04
N THR A 90 -1.52 11.13 0.77
CA THR A 90 -0.08 10.88 0.89
C THR A 90 0.24 9.43 0.58
N TYR A 91 1.15 9.19 -0.35
CA TYR A 91 1.77 7.89 -0.57
C TYR A 91 2.89 7.67 0.43
N ILE A 92 2.90 6.52 1.08
CA ILE A 92 3.95 6.09 2.00
C ILE A 92 4.78 4.99 1.33
N PRO A 93 6.01 5.30 0.86
CA PRO A 93 6.85 4.33 0.17
C PRO A 93 7.32 3.19 1.05
N ARG A 94 7.66 2.08 0.42
CA ARG A 94 8.28 0.91 1.07
C ARG A 94 9.58 1.29 1.76
N GLY A 95 9.75 0.84 2.99
CA GLY A 95 10.89 1.15 3.84
C GLY A 95 10.74 2.45 4.64
N ALA A 96 9.64 3.18 4.49
CA ALA A 96 9.37 4.37 5.30
C ALA A 96 9.19 4.04 6.78
N ARG A 97 9.63 4.99 7.64
CA ARG A 97 9.41 4.95 9.09
C ARG A 97 8.81 6.28 9.53
N ILE A 98 7.70 6.23 10.23
CA ILE A 98 6.98 7.43 10.69
C ILE A 98 6.68 7.32 12.17
N ARG A 99 6.91 8.39 12.93
CA ARG A 99 6.43 8.50 14.30
C ARG A 99 5.04 9.12 14.32
N LEU A 100 4.08 8.37 14.86
CA LEU A 100 2.69 8.79 14.97
C LEU A 100 2.17 8.44 16.35
N GLY A 101 1.65 9.41 17.09
CA GLY A 101 1.13 9.19 18.45
C GLY A 101 2.14 8.64 19.45
N GLY A 102 3.43 8.89 19.24
CA GLY A 102 4.51 8.37 20.09
C GLY A 102 5.03 6.99 19.67
N LEU A 103 4.34 6.28 18.78
CA LEU A 103 4.73 4.98 18.24
C LEU A 103 5.53 5.14 16.93
N THR A 104 6.41 4.19 16.66
CA THR A 104 7.18 4.10 15.41
C THR A 104 6.52 3.09 14.48
N PHE A 105 5.99 3.57 13.38
CA PHE A 105 5.41 2.76 12.32
C PHE A 105 6.45 2.51 11.23
N GLY A 106 6.51 1.27 10.74
CA GLY A 106 7.21 0.88 9.53
C GLY A 106 6.22 0.53 8.42
N PHE A 107 6.61 0.75 7.16
CA PHE A 107 5.72 0.56 6.02
C PHE A 107 6.39 -0.30 4.94
N LEU A 108 5.72 -1.39 4.53
CA LEU A 108 6.14 -2.30 3.48
C LEU A 108 4.95 -2.62 2.57
N GLY A 109 4.83 -1.90 1.47
CA GLY A 109 3.85 -2.18 0.43
C GLY A 109 4.25 -3.34 -0.47
N GLY A 110 3.37 -3.67 -1.41
CA GLY A 110 3.60 -4.67 -2.45
C GLY A 110 3.32 -6.11 -2.03
N ALA A 111 2.94 -6.89 -3.02
CA ALA A 111 2.75 -8.33 -2.92
C ALA A 111 2.99 -8.99 -4.28
N PHE A 112 2.91 -10.31 -4.34
CA PHE A 112 2.92 -11.05 -5.60
C PHE A 112 1.50 -11.18 -6.15
N SER A 113 1.28 -10.76 -7.40
CA SER A 113 0.01 -10.95 -8.10
C SER A 113 -0.20 -12.39 -8.53
N VAL A 114 -1.15 -13.08 -7.92
CA VAL A 114 -1.49 -14.47 -8.29
C VAL A 114 -2.16 -14.55 -9.67
N ASP A 115 -2.70 -13.45 -10.14
CA ASP A 115 -3.37 -13.27 -11.42
C ASP A 115 -2.47 -12.66 -12.53
N TRP A 116 -1.14 -12.58 -12.30
CA TRP A 116 -0.19 -11.92 -13.19
C TRP A 116 -0.24 -12.40 -14.64
N ARG A 117 -0.66 -13.68 -14.87
CA ARG A 117 -0.77 -14.27 -16.21
C ARG A 117 -1.91 -13.70 -17.05
N ASP A 118 -2.93 -13.15 -16.38
CA ASP A 118 -4.12 -12.56 -17.00
C ASP A 118 -3.99 -11.03 -17.14
N ARG A 119 -2.84 -10.48 -16.71
CA ARG A 119 -2.55 -9.05 -16.69
C ARG A 119 -1.51 -8.66 -17.72
N MET A 120 -1.46 -7.39 -18.09
CA MET A 120 -0.55 -6.87 -19.11
C MET A 120 0.60 -6.08 -18.48
N HIS A 121 1.84 -6.54 -18.78
CA HIS A 121 3.05 -5.86 -18.33
C HIS A 121 3.07 -4.39 -18.82
N GLY A 122 3.33 -3.48 -17.89
CA GLY A 122 3.42 -2.04 -18.16
C GLY A 122 2.08 -1.31 -18.28
N ILE A 123 0.96 -2.01 -18.06
CA ILE A 123 -0.39 -1.44 -18.06
C ILE A 123 -1.07 -1.64 -16.70
N ASP A 124 -1.15 -2.88 -16.26
CA ASP A 124 -1.80 -3.25 -15.01
C ASP A 124 -1.00 -4.26 -14.18
N TRP A 125 0.21 -4.64 -14.65
CA TRP A 125 1.16 -5.49 -13.94
C TRP A 125 2.61 -5.07 -14.17
N TRP A 126 3.44 -5.15 -13.13
CA TRP A 126 4.88 -4.84 -13.16
C TRP A 126 5.68 -5.83 -12.31
N PRO A 127 6.86 -6.28 -12.75
CA PRO A 127 7.70 -7.20 -11.97
C PRO A 127 8.17 -6.65 -10.61
N ASN A 128 8.20 -5.32 -10.47
CA ASN A 128 8.59 -4.61 -9.24
C ASN A 128 7.43 -4.36 -8.28
N GLU A 129 6.31 -5.07 -8.45
CA GLU A 129 5.19 -5.04 -7.49
C GLU A 129 5.53 -5.71 -6.16
N MET A 130 6.46 -6.66 -6.16
CA MET A 130 6.85 -7.42 -4.97
C MET A 130 7.78 -6.61 -4.05
N THR A 131 7.55 -6.74 -2.74
CA THR A 131 8.52 -6.31 -1.72
C THR A 131 9.79 -7.13 -1.82
N ASP A 132 10.94 -6.50 -1.67
CA ASP A 132 12.24 -7.15 -1.75
C ASP A 132 13.20 -6.77 -0.59
N GLY A 133 14.40 -7.34 -0.61
CA GLY A 133 15.40 -7.11 0.42
C GLY A 133 15.88 -5.66 0.50
N SER A 134 15.78 -4.88 -0.59
CA SER A 134 16.15 -3.47 -0.58
C SER A 134 15.12 -2.61 0.17
N ASP A 135 13.84 -2.98 0.09
CA ASP A 135 12.76 -2.35 0.85
C ASP A 135 12.95 -2.54 2.36
N VAL A 136 13.28 -3.78 2.76
CA VAL A 136 13.59 -4.10 4.16
C VAL A 136 14.87 -3.40 4.63
N ALA A 137 15.90 -3.33 3.79
CA ALA A 137 17.12 -2.62 4.12
C ALA A 137 16.88 -1.11 4.34
N ARG A 138 16.00 -0.49 3.55
CA ARG A 138 15.58 0.91 3.76
C ARG A 138 14.80 1.09 5.06
N LEU A 139 13.94 0.12 5.41
CA LEU A 139 13.22 0.14 6.68
C LEU A 139 14.19 0.11 7.87
N GLY A 140 15.32 -0.61 7.72
CA GLY A 140 16.36 -0.70 8.74
C GLY A 140 15.98 -1.60 9.93
N ALA A 141 16.97 -1.87 10.77
CA ALA A 141 16.87 -2.84 11.88
C ALA A 141 16.45 -2.23 13.22
N ALA A 142 16.17 -0.93 13.30
CA ALA A 142 15.72 -0.33 14.55
C ALA A 142 14.31 -0.83 14.91
N PRO A 143 13.97 -1.01 16.19
CA PRO A 143 12.66 -1.51 16.60
C PRO A 143 11.49 -0.72 16.02
N LEU A 144 10.41 -1.40 15.71
CA LEU A 144 9.12 -0.86 15.32
C LEU A 144 8.09 -1.21 16.40
N ASP A 145 7.14 -0.30 16.62
CA ASP A 145 5.96 -0.59 17.43
C ASP A 145 4.84 -1.20 16.58
N VAL A 146 4.76 -0.78 15.29
CA VAL A 146 3.75 -1.25 14.34
C VAL A 146 4.39 -1.41 12.96
N LEU A 147 4.17 -2.54 12.31
CA LEU A 147 4.46 -2.74 10.90
C LEU A 147 3.14 -2.72 10.11
N ILE A 148 3.07 -1.86 9.10
CA ILE A 148 1.99 -1.80 8.09
C ILE A 148 2.52 -2.46 6.83
N ALA A 149 1.89 -3.54 6.39
CA ALA A 149 2.25 -4.25 5.19
C ALA A 149 1.00 -4.63 4.38
N HIS A 150 1.16 -4.79 3.07
CA HIS A 150 0.06 -5.23 2.20
C HIS A 150 -0.10 -6.75 2.25
N ASP A 151 0.99 -7.50 2.11
CA ASP A 151 0.94 -8.96 2.30
C ASP A 151 1.28 -9.33 3.76
N ALA A 152 0.96 -10.54 4.14
CA ALA A 152 1.18 -11.08 5.48
C ALA A 152 2.64 -11.53 5.69
N PRO A 153 3.13 -11.60 6.94
CA PRO A 153 4.38 -12.26 7.24
C PRO A 153 4.28 -13.77 6.99
N ALA A 154 5.44 -14.42 6.75
CA ALA A 154 5.51 -15.87 6.59
C ALA A 154 5.03 -16.61 7.84
N GLY A 155 4.51 -17.83 7.63
CA GLY A 155 4.05 -18.70 8.72
C GLY A 155 2.60 -18.49 9.14
N LEU A 156 1.90 -17.51 8.57
CA LEU A 156 0.46 -17.40 8.70
C LEU A 156 -0.21 -18.27 7.63
N ASP A 157 -1.05 -19.22 8.06
CA ASP A 157 -1.89 -20.00 7.16
C ASP A 157 -3.11 -19.15 6.75
N LEU A 158 -2.97 -18.40 5.68
CA LEU A 158 -4.05 -17.61 5.09
C LEU A 158 -4.75 -18.36 3.95
N ALA A 159 -4.36 -19.60 3.69
CA ALA A 159 -4.68 -20.30 2.47
C ALA A 159 -6.05 -20.93 2.45
N ALA A 160 -7.03 -20.21 1.92
CA ALA A 160 -8.14 -20.81 1.17
C ALA A 160 -7.72 -21.24 -0.26
N TRP A 161 -6.51 -20.86 -0.74
CA TRP A 161 -6.08 -20.99 -2.14
C TRP A 161 -4.80 -21.83 -2.23
N ARG A 162 -4.84 -22.90 -3.03
CA ARG A 162 -3.63 -23.62 -3.44
C ARG A 162 -3.08 -22.97 -4.70
N LEU A 163 -2.00 -22.23 -4.56
CA LEU A 163 -1.29 -21.63 -5.69
C LEU A 163 -0.49 -22.69 -6.46
N PRO A 164 -0.24 -22.50 -7.76
CA PRO A 164 0.81 -23.23 -8.47
C PRO A 164 2.14 -23.11 -7.73
N ALA A 165 2.98 -24.15 -7.80
CA ALA A 165 4.22 -24.22 -7.01
C ALA A 165 5.15 -23.01 -7.24
N GLU A 166 5.26 -22.53 -8.47
CA GLU A 166 6.07 -21.34 -8.81
C GLU A 166 5.53 -20.04 -8.20
N ASP A 167 4.21 -19.89 -8.13
CA ASP A 167 3.56 -18.73 -7.54
C ASP A 167 3.66 -18.77 -6.00
N GLN A 168 3.58 -19.98 -5.43
CA GLN A 168 3.82 -20.19 -4.00
C GLN A 168 5.23 -19.76 -3.59
N VAL A 169 6.25 -20.10 -4.38
CA VAL A 169 7.64 -19.69 -4.11
C VAL A 169 7.77 -18.16 -4.08
N ARG A 170 7.13 -17.45 -5.01
CA ARG A 170 7.17 -15.98 -5.07
C ARG A 170 6.42 -15.34 -3.89
N THR A 171 5.26 -15.86 -3.57
CA THR A 171 4.48 -15.43 -2.39
C THR A 171 5.28 -15.64 -1.10
N ASP A 172 5.87 -16.82 -0.92
CA ASP A 172 6.69 -17.14 0.25
C ASP A 172 7.93 -16.24 0.34
N GLN A 173 8.52 -15.86 -0.79
CA GLN A 173 9.64 -14.93 -0.82
C GLN A 173 9.25 -13.53 -0.30
N VAL A 174 8.15 -12.96 -0.78
CA VAL A 174 7.63 -11.66 -0.28
C VAL A 174 7.37 -11.74 1.22
N ARG A 175 6.65 -12.76 1.67
CA ARG A 175 6.32 -12.97 3.08
C ARG A 175 7.54 -13.19 3.97
N SER A 176 8.58 -13.82 3.43
CA SER A 176 9.87 -13.96 4.12
C SER A 176 10.53 -12.61 4.37
N PHE A 177 10.51 -11.69 3.40
CA PHE A 177 11.02 -10.33 3.59
C PHE A 177 10.24 -9.57 4.65
N ILE A 178 8.90 -9.64 4.64
CA ILE A 178 8.06 -9.01 5.65
C ILE A 178 8.38 -9.56 7.04
N SER A 179 8.59 -10.89 7.18
CA SER A 179 8.95 -11.52 8.44
C SER A 179 10.30 -11.08 9.00
N THR A 180 11.24 -10.66 8.15
CA THR A 180 12.54 -10.16 8.62
C THR A 180 12.47 -8.73 9.14
N ALA A 181 11.36 -8.02 8.91
CA ALA A 181 11.12 -6.66 9.35
C ALA A 181 10.42 -6.57 10.73
N VAL A 182 10.01 -7.72 11.28
CA VAL A 182 9.33 -7.85 12.57
C VAL A 182 10.31 -8.49 13.58
#